data_31d0dbab01112e54cb1fa71ca90e8f52
#
_entry.id   31d0dbab01112e54cb1fa71ca90e8f52
#
_cell.length_a   1.000
_cell.length_b   1.000
_cell.length_c   1.000
_cell.angle_alpha   90.00
_cell.angle_beta   90.00
_cell.angle_gamma   90.00
#
_symmetry.space_group_name_H-M   'P 1'
#
loop_
_entity.id
_entity.type
_entity.pdbx_description
1 polymer ?
#
loop_
_entity_poly.entity_id
_entity_poly.type
_entity_poly.pdbx_seq_one_letter_code
_entity_poly.pdbx_strand_id
1 'polypeptide(L)' 'MGKIYARLIHKTLVEGITTSYSCLADVPVKYQTATKAAYLELFGIVLE' A
#
# COMPACT_ATOMS: atom_id res chain seq x y z
N MET A 1 4.88 -1.80 10.05
CA MET A 1 5.23 -2.35 8.73
C MET A 1 4.24 -1.99 7.63
N GLY A 2 2.93 -2.12 7.89
CA GLY A 2 1.93 -1.80 6.87
C GLY A 2 1.98 -0.37 6.35
N LYS A 3 2.36 0.59 7.16
CA LYS A 3 2.43 2.00 6.74
C LYS A 3 3.47 2.24 5.66
N ILE A 4 4.59 1.54 5.72
CA ILE A 4 5.66 1.67 4.72
C ILE A 4 5.16 1.18 3.37
N TYR A 5 4.56 -0.01 3.35
CA TYR A 5 3.99 -0.57 2.12
C TYR A 5 2.86 0.29 1.56
N ALA A 6 1.99 0.78 2.44
CA ALA A 6 0.88 1.65 2.04
C ALA A 6 1.38 2.92 1.35
N ARG A 7 2.42 3.54 1.87
CA ARG A 7 3.01 4.74 1.26
C ARG A 7 3.63 4.45 -0.09
N LEU A 8 4.33 3.32 -0.24
CA LEU A 8 4.93 2.94 -1.50
C LEU A 8 3.87 2.69 -2.58
N ILE A 9 2.81 1.99 -2.22
CA ILE A 9 1.70 1.74 -3.14
C ILE A 9 1.03 3.05 -3.53
N HIS A 10 0.80 3.94 -2.57
CA HIS A 10 0.19 5.25 -2.82
C HIS A 10 1.04 6.08 -3.80
N LYS A 11 2.36 6.10 -3.62
CA LYS A 11 3.25 6.80 -4.54
C LYS A 11 3.12 6.28 -5.96
N THR A 12 3.02 4.97 -6.13
CA THR A 12 2.88 4.38 -7.45
C THR A 12 1.53 4.70 -8.08
N LEU A 13 0.45 4.56 -7.32
CA LEU A 13 -0.92 4.71 -7.86
C LEU A 13 -1.32 6.16 -8.09
N VAL A 14 -0.88 7.06 -7.22
CA VAL A 14 -1.33 8.46 -7.25
C VAL A 14 -0.29 9.38 -7.85
N GLU A 15 0.96 9.23 -7.47
CA GLU A 15 2.05 10.10 -7.92
C GLU A 15 2.76 9.60 -9.16
N GLY A 16 2.49 8.36 -9.58
CA GLY A 16 3.13 7.77 -10.76
C GLY A 16 4.58 7.40 -10.57
N ILE A 17 5.05 7.38 -9.33
CA ILE A 17 6.44 7.03 -9.02
C ILE A 17 6.56 5.50 -8.95
N THR A 18 7.45 4.93 -9.76
CA THR A 18 7.69 3.49 -9.74
C THR A 18 8.39 3.08 -8.46
N THR A 19 7.78 2.14 -7.73
CA THR A 19 8.36 1.58 -6.51
C THR A 19 8.38 0.05 -6.61
N SER A 20 9.00 -0.60 -5.63
CA SER A 20 8.99 -2.07 -5.56
C SER A 20 7.61 -2.66 -5.30
N TYR A 21 6.68 -1.87 -4.78
CA TYR A 21 5.33 -2.30 -4.42
C TYR A 21 4.32 -1.39 -5.09
N SER A 22 3.77 -1.83 -6.21
CA SER A 22 2.79 -1.05 -6.98
C SER A 22 1.34 -1.43 -6.68
N CYS A 23 1.12 -2.58 -6.04
CA CYS A 23 -0.21 -3.02 -5.66
C CYS A 23 -0.13 -3.95 -4.44
N LEU A 24 -1.28 -4.25 -3.84
CA LEU A 24 -1.33 -5.09 -2.66
C LEU A 24 -0.75 -6.48 -2.90
N ALA A 25 -0.91 -7.00 -4.11
CA ALA A 25 -0.38 -8.32 -4.45
C ALA A 25 1.15 -8.42 -4.36
N ASP A 26 1.85 -7.31 -4.51
CA ASP A 26 3.31 -7.28 -4.39
C ASP A 26 3.78 -7.34 -2.94
N VAL A 27 2.89 -7.09 -1.98
CA VAL A 27 3.21 -7.12 -0.56
C VAL A 27 3.17 -8.58 -0.06
N PRO A 28 4.13 -9.02 0.77
CA PRO A 28 4.06 -10.34 1.39
C PRO A 28 2.70 -10.59 2.05
N VAL A 29 2.14 -11.78 1.87
CA VAL A 29 0.80 -12.12 2.34
C VAL A 29 0.60 -11.76 3.82
N LYS A 30 1.60 -12.03 4.64
CA LYS A 30 1.50 -11.76 6.09
C LYS A 30 1.37 -10.28 6.44
N TYR A 31 1.71 -9.40 5.52
CA TYR A 31 1.61 -7.95 5.74
C TYR A 31 0.47 -7.30 4.96
N GLN A 32 -0.21 -8.03 4.09
CA GLN A 32 -1.27 -7.46 3.26
C GLN A 32 -2.42 -6.90 4.08
N THR A 33 -2.88 -7.60 5.10
CA THR A 33 -3.96 -7.13 5.97
C THR A 33 -3.58 -5.84 6.68
N ALA A 34 -2.37 -5.78 7.24
CA ALA A 34 -1.87 -4.58 7.90
C ALA A 34 -1.72 -3.42 6.91
N THR A 35 -1.28 -3.73 5.69
CA THR A 35 -1.12 -2.72 4.63
C THR A 35 -2.47 -2.14 4.22
N LYS A 36 -3.48 -2.97 4.05
CA LYS A 36 -4.85 -2.51 3.74
C LYS A 36 -5.38 -1.59 4.83
N ALA A 37 -5.24 -2.01 6.08
CA ALA A 37 -5.70 -1.21 7.22
C ALA A 37 -4.96 0.13 7.29
N ALA A 38 -3.66 0.12 7.12
CA ALA A 38 -2.85 1.33 7.13
C ALA A 38 -3.20 2.27 5.97
N TYR A 39 -3.42 1.72 4.79
CA TYR A 39 -3.79 2.52 3.62
C TYR A 39 -5.13 3.22 3.83
N LEU A 40 -6.11 2.51 4.36
CA LEU A 40 -7.40 3.10 4.68
C LEU A 40 -7.27 4.19 5.75
N GLU A 41 -6.47 3.94 6.79
CA GLU A 41 -6.26 4.90 7.86
C GLU A 41 -5.53 6.16 7.39
N LEU A 42 -4.49 6.01 6.58
CA LEU A 42 -3.68 7.13 6.13
C LEU A 42 -4.33 7.94 5.01
N PHE A 43 -5.00 7.27 4.10
CA PHE A 43 -5.51 7.91 2.87
C PHE A 43 -7.02 7.87 2.73
N GLY A 44 -7.71 7.10 3.55
CA GLY A 44 -9.17 6.96 3.48
C GLY A 44 -9.67 6.21 2.26
N ILE A 45 -8.82 5.42 1.61
CA ILE A 45 -9.15 4.65 0.41
C ILE A 45 -8.98 3.17 0.71
N VAL A 46 -9.96 2.37 0.30
CA VAL A 46 -9.86 0.91 0.44
C VAL A 46 -8.94 0.37 -0.65
N LEU A 47 -7.86 -0.26 -0.23
CA LEU A 47 -6.91 -0.90 -1.15
C LEU A 47 -7.33 -2.35 -1.38
N GLU A 48 -7.47 -2.71 -2.63
CA GLU A 48 -7.81 -4.07 -3.04
C GLU A 48 -6.65 -4.81 -3.68
#